data_86bef23d9c0bbfd44fea02b9a76e92f6
#
_entry.id   86bef23d9c0bbfd44fea02b9a76e92f6
#
_cell.length_a   1.000
_cell.length_b   1.000
_cell.length_c   1.000
_cell.angle_alpha   90.00
_cell.angle_beta   90.00
_cell.angle_gamma   90.00
#
_symmetry.space_group_name_H-M   'P 1'
#
loop_
_entity.id
_entity.type
_entity.pdbx_description
1 polymer ?
#
loop_
_entity_poly.entity_id
_entity_poly.type
_entity_poly.pdbx_seq_one_letter_code
_entity_poly.pdbx_strand_id
1 'polypeptide(L)'
;MKVVLVTKIKNLGDIGDIVNVKAGFARNFLLPYHKALPATDAYIKDFEEKKEEYLKKAQDELSLAEANAIALDKMSISISANAQESGSLFGSVGITEILEAIHAEGHDFVKRASIIMPTGPIKEVGEFEVNVELHPEIVKSISIEVKAT
;
A
#
# COMPACT_ATOMS: atom_id res chain seq x y z
N MET A 1 11.28 -22.64 -8.74
CA MET A 1 12.47 -22.09 -8.08
C MET A 1 12.16 -21.86 -6.61
N LYS A 2 13.02 -22.30 -5.75
CA LYS A 2 12.86 -22.08 -4.30
C LYS A 2 13.56 -20.80 -3.87
N VAL A 3 12.88 -20.00 -3.07
CA VAL A 3 13.41 -18.75 -2.52
C VAL A 3 13.09 -18.64 -1.04
N VAL A 4 13.92 -17.90 -0.31
CA VAL A 4 13.69 -17.53 1.10
C VAL A 4 13.15 -16.13 1.15
N LEU A 5 12.00 -15.93 1.78
CA LEU A 5 11.40 -14.60 1.90
C LEU A 5 12.12 -13.77 2.96
N VAL A 6 12.49 -12.55 2.62
CA VAL A 6 13.09 -11.57 3.56
C VAL A 6 12.08 -10.53 4.03
N THR A 7 10.90 -10.51 3.43
CA THR A 7 9.76 -9.68 3.83
C THR A 7 8.47 -10.50 3.75
N LYS A 8 7.47 -10.11 4.52
CA LYS A 8 6.14 -10.70 4.39
C LYS A 8 5.51 -10.34 3.05
N ILE A 9 5.03 -11.35 2.33
CA ILE A 9 4.34 -11.17 1.05
C ILE A 9 2.95 -11.79 1.16
N LYS A 10 1.96 -10.97 0.87
CA LYS A 10 0.55 -11.39 0.88
C LYS A 10 0.33 -12.59 -0.06
N ASN A 11 -0.34 -13.60 0.44
CA ASN A 11 -0.65 -14.85 -0.28
C ASN A 11 0.56 -15.72 -0.65
N LEU A 12 1.75 -15.44 -0.12
CA LEU A 12 2.95 -16.22 -0.40
C LEU A 12 3.58 -16.81 0.86
N GLY A 13 3.85 -15.98 1.87
CA GLY A 13 4.43 -16.43 3.14
C GLY A 13 5.00 -15.31 3.98
N ASP A 14 5.58 -15.69 5.11
CA ASP A 14 6.20 -14.80 6.07
C ASP A 14 7.73 -14.76 5.93
N ILE A 15 8.37 -13.90 6.72
CA ILE A 15 9.82 -13.75 6.74
C ILE A 15 10.47 -15.07 7.18
N GLY A 16 11.41 -15.55 6.36
CA GLY A 16 12.12 -16.80 6.62
C GLY A 16 11.48 -18.04 6.02
N ASP A 17 10.31 -17.91 5.43
CA ASP A 17 9.67 -19.01 4.74
C ASP A 17 10.40 -19.35 3.43
N ILE A 18 10.61 -20.64 3.22
CA ILE A 18 11.12 -21.15 1.94
C ILE A 18 9.91 -21.52 1.08
N VAL A 19 9.73 -20.80 0.00
CA VAL A 19 8.60 -20.99 -0.91
C VAL A 19 9.05 -21.37 -2.31
N ASN A 20 8.24 -22.16 -3.00
CA ASN A 20 8.47 -22.52 -4.38
C ASN A 20 7.63 -21.61 -5.27
N VAL A 21 8.29 -20.83 -6.13
CA VAL A 21 7.66 -19.87 -7.03
C VAL A 21 8.10 -20.12 -8.47
N LYS A 22 7.36 -19.57 -9.41
CA LYS A 22 7.76 -19.60 -10.82
C LYS A 22 9.06 -18.80 -11.00
N ALA A 23 9.98 -19.34 -11.81
CA ALA A 23 11.29 -18.74 -12.04
C ALA A 23 11.19 -17.29 -12.56
N GLY A 24 10.23 -16.99 -13.42
CA GLY A 24 9.98 -15.64 -13.92
C GLY A 24 9.55 -14.67 -12.83
N PHE A 25 8.68 -15.08 -11.94
CA PHE A 25 8.25 -14.28 -10.79
C PHE A 25 9.41 -13.98 -9.84
N ALA A 26 10.21 -14.99 -9.52
CA ALA A 26 11.40 -14.81 -8.69
C ALA A 26 12.41 -13.83 -9.31
N ARG A 27 12.76 -14.02 -10.57
CA ARG A 27 13.78 -13.20 -11.26
C ARG A 27 13.31 -11.78 -11.56
N ASN A 28 12.05 -11.58 -11.87
CA ASN A 28 11.52 -10.29 -12.31
C ASN A 28 10.96 -9.44 -11.17
N PHE A 29 10.57 -10.05 -10.06
CA PHE A 29 9.93 -9.37 -8.94
C PHE A 29 10.64 -9.58 -7.61
N LEU A 30 10.76 -10.82 -7.14
CA LEU A 30 11.26 -11.08 -5.79
C LEU A 30 12.72 -10.69 -5.60
N LEU A 31 13.59 -11.07 -6.52
CA LEU A 31 15.03 -10.81 -6.43
C LEU A 31 15.40 -9.36 -6.69
N PRO A 32 14.91 -8.69 -7.76
CA PRO A 32 15.22 -7.28 -8.03
C PRO A 32 14.75 -6.33 -6.93
N TYR A 33 13.62 -6.62 -6.29
CA TYR A 33 13.07 -5.80 -5.21
C TYR A 33 13.55 -6.22 -3.81
N HIS A 34 14.52 -7.13 -3.74
CA HIS A 34 15.07 -7.65 -2.49
C HIS A 34 14.02 -8.20 -1.52
N LYS A 35 12.95 -8.77 -2.04
CA LYS A 35 11.86 -9.37 -1.26
C LYS A 35 12.12 -10.82 -0.89
N ALA A 36 12.99 -11.46 -1.63
CA ALA A 36 13.43 -12.83 -1.37
C ALA A 36 14.87 -13.03 -1.83
N LEU A 37 15.49 -14.07 -1.32
CA LEU A 37 16.82 -14.53 -1.72
C LEU A 37 16.71 -15.94 -2.29
N PRO A 38 17.62 -16.33 -3.22
CA PRO A 38 17.67 -17.72 -3.69
C PRO A 38 17.89 -18.67 -2.50
N ALA A 39 17.13 -19.77 -2.46
CA ALA A 39 17.23 -20.76 -1.38
C ALA A 39 18.47 -21.67 -1.58
N THR A 40 19.66 -21.09 -1.55
CA THR A 40 20.93 -21.80 -1.51
C THR A 40 21.49 -21.84 -0.11
N ASP A 41 22.32 -22.81 0.19
CA ASP A 41 22.90 -22.97 1.55
C ASP A 41 23.61 -21.71 2.05
N ALA A 42 24.32 -21.00 1.15
CA ALA A 42 25.00 -19.75 1.47
C ALA A 42 24.00 -18.64 1.87
N TYR A 43 22.93 -18.44 1.08
CA TYR A 43 21.91 -17.42 1.38
C TYR A 43 21.05 -17.77 2.58
N ILE A 44 20.81 -19.05 2.82
CA ILE A 44 20.09 -19.51 4.02
C ILE A 44 20.89 -19.18 5.28
N LYS A 45 22.20 -19.45 5.28
CA LYS A 45 23.10 -19.08 6.40
C LYS A 45 23.15 -17.57 6.62
N ASP A 46 23.33 -16.79 5.56
CA ASP A 46 23.30 -15.31 5.63
C ASP A 46 21.97 -14.80 6.17
N PHE A 47 20.87 -15.42 5.77
CA PHE A 47 19.55 -15.06 6.28
C PHE A 47 19.41 -15.38 7.77
N GLU A 48 19.86 -16.56 8.22
CA GLU A 48 19.82 -16.94 9.64
C GLU A 48 20.62 -15.98 10.52
N GLU A 49 21.80 -15.54 10.05
CA GLU A 49 22.61 -14.54 10.75
C GLU A 49 21.94 -13.17 10.84
N LYS A 50 21.19 -12.77 9.79
CA LYS A 50 20.49 -11.48 9.70
C LYS A 50 19.01 -11.54 10.02
N LYS A 51 18.51 -12.70 10.44
CA LYS A 51 17.09 -12.92 10.72
C LYS A 51 16.53 -11.92 11.73
N GLU A 52 17.27 -11.63 12.78
CA GLU A 52 16.88 -10.65 13.80
C GLU A 52 16.75 -9.24 13.22
N GLU A 53 17.66 -8.84 12.33
CA GLU A 53 17.58 -7.54 11.64
C GLU A 53 16.37 -7.44 10.74
N TYR A 54 16.07 -8.50 9.99
CA TYR A 54 14.87 -8.54 9.13
C TYR A 54 13.57 -8.49 9.94
N LEU A 55 13.50 -9.24 11.04
CA LEU A 55 12.36 -9.22 11.94
C LEU A 55 12.16 -7.85 12.59
N LYS A 56 13.26 -7.23 13.04
CA LYS A 56 13.22 -5.89 13.62
C LYS A 56 12.75 -4.84 12.61
N LYS A 57 13.27 -4.87 11.39
CA LYS A 57 12.81 -3.97 10.31
C LYS A 57 11.33 -4.16 10.01
N ALA A 58 10.87 -5.41 9.91
CA ALA A 58 9.46 -5.70 9.69
C ALA A 58 8.56 -5.20 10.82
N GLN A 59 9.00 -5.33 12.06
CA GLN A 59 8.28 -4.81 13.22
C GLN A 59 8.26 -3.28 13.25
N ASP A 60 9.37 -2.63 12.90
CA ASP A 60 9.44 -1.17 12.79
C ASP A 60 8.51 -0.64 11.68
N GLU A 61 8.50 -1.30 10.52
CA GLU A 61 7.59 -0.98 9.42
C GLU A 61 6.12 -1.15 9.81
N LEU A 62 5.80 -2.23 10.53
CA LEU A 62 4.46 -2.48 11.03
C LEU A 62 4.04 -1.40 12.03
N SER A 63 4.90 -1.07 12.99
CA SER A 63 4.64 -0.02 13.98
C SER A 63 4.43 1.35 13.35
N LEU A 64 5.23 1.67 12.34
CA LEU A 64 5.08 2.91 11.57
C LEU A 64 3.76 2.93 10.80
N ALA A 65 3.40 1.81 10.16
CA ALA A 65 2.14 1.68 9.44
C ALA A 65 0.94 1.79 10.39
N GLU A 66 1.00 1.22 11.58
CA GLU A 66 -0.04 1.37 12.61
C GLU A 66 -0.20 2.83 13.07
N ALA A 67 0.90 3.52 13.31
CA ALA A 67 0.87 4.95 13.68
C ALA A 67 0.27 5.80 12.54
N ASN A 68 0.65 5.55 11.32
CA ASN A 68 0.09 6.21 10.14
C ASN A 68 -1.40 5.88 9.95
N ALA A 69 -1.81 4.65 10.22
CA ALA A 69 -3.19 4.22 10.18
C ALA A 69 -4.07 4.97 11.19
N ILE A 70 -3.57 5.18 12.40
CA ILE A 70 -4.27 5.97 13.43
C ILE A 70 -4.41 7.42 12.96
N ALA A 71 -3.40 7.99 12.33
CA ALA A 71 -3.47 9.34 11.77
C ALA A 71 -4.52 9.46 10.65
N LEU A 72 -4.69 8.42 9.83
CA LEU A 72 -5.68 8.39 8.75
C LEU A 72 -7.10 8.06 9.23
N ASP A 73 -7.26 7.37 10.34
CA ASP A 73 -8.56 6.85 10.81
C ASP A 73 -9.61 7.95 11.08
N LYS A 74 -9.16 9.15 11.40
CA LYS A 74 -10.00 10.32 11.66
C LYS A 74 -10.01 11.34 10.53
N MET A 75 -9.46 10.99 9.39
CA MET A 75 -9.27 11.91 8.30
C MET A 75 -10.48 11.95 7.38
N SER A 76 -10.97 13.14 7.14
CA SER A 76 -11.94 13.42 6.07
C SER A 76 -11.33 14.43 5.11
N ILE A 77 -11.31 14.11 3.82
CA ILE A 77 -10.74 14.96 2.79
C ILE A 77 -11.86 15.56 1.98
N SER A 78 -11.80 16.88 1.78
CA SER A 78 -12.70 17.58 0.87
C SER A 78 -11.98 17.89 -0.43
N ILE A 79 -12.52 17.42 -1.54
CA ILE A 79 -12.03 17.70 -2.89
C ILE A 79 -13.05 18.54 -3.63
N SER A 80 -12.64 19.69 -4.12
CA SER A 80 -13.47 20.54 -4.96
C SER A 80 -13.28 20.15 -6.42
N ALA A 81 -14.38 19.86 -7.10
CA ALA A 81 -14.36 19.53 -8.52
C ALA A 81 -15.50 20.24 -9.25
N ASN A 82 -15.29 20.56 -10.51
CA ASN A 82 -16.33 21.15 -11.34
C ASN A 82 -17.43 20.15 -11.62
N ALA A 83 -18.65 20.45 -11.21
CA ALA A 83 -19.80 19.61 -11.40
C ALA A 83 -20.90 20.30 -12.19
N GLN A 84 -21.72 19.49 -12.87
CA GLN A 84 -22.95 19.94 -13.53
C GLN A 84 -24.07 20.13 -12.51
N GLU A 85 -25.12 20.83 -12.89
CA GLU A 85 -26.31 20.99 -12.06
C GLU A 85 -26.98 19.66 -11.68
N SER A 86 -26.73 18.63 -12.48
CA SER A 86 -27.20 17.25 -12.21
C SER A 86 -26.44 16.52 -11.10
N GLY A 87 -25.35 17.10 -10.59
CA GLY A 87 -24.47 16.47 -9.62
C GLY A 87 -23.35 15.62 -10.22
N SER A 88 -23.30 15.47 -11.53
CA SER A 88 -22.23 14.77 -12.22
C SER A 88 -21.03 15.69 -12.44
N LEU A 89 -19.81 15.16 -12.22
CA LEU A 89 -18.58 15.91 -12.47
C LEU A 89 -18.33 16.07 -13.97
N PHE A 90 -17.75 17.20 -14.40
CA PHE A 90 -17.26 17.38 -15.78
C PHE A 90 -16.09 16.46 -16.11
N GLY A 91 -15.35 16.03 -15.12
CA GLY A 91 -14.27 15.06 -15.22
C GLY A 91 -14.47 13.91 -14.23
N SER A 92 -13.37 13.34 -13.78
CA SER A 92 -13.38 12.32 -12.75
C SER A 92 -12.31 12.60 -11.70
N VAL A 93 -12.63 12.31 -10.44
CA VAL A 93 -11.65 12.33 -9.35
C VAL A 93 -11.00 10.96 -9.27
N GLY A 94 -9.76 10.88 -9.65
CA GLY A 94 -8.98 9.65 -9.63
C GLY A 94 -8.03 9.57 -8.44
N ILE A 95 -7.17 8.57 -8.46
CA ILE A 95 -6.17 8.33 -7.42
C ILE A 95 -5.21 9.51 -7.28
N THR A 96 -4.88 10.19 -8.38
CA THR A 96 -3.93 11.30 -8.38
C THR A 96 -4.45 12.50 -7.59
N GLU A 97 -5.69 12.88 -7.82
CA GLU A 97 -6.36 13.98 -7.13
C GLU A 97 -6.52 13.70 -5.63
N ILE A 98 -6.86 12.45 -5.30
CA ILE A 98 -6.96 12.00 -3.91
C ILE A 98 -5.60 12.03 -3.23
N LEU A 99 -4.56 11.57 -3.92
CA LEU A 99 -3.19 11.58 -3.41
C LEU A 99 -2.69 13.01 -3.14
N GLU A 100 -2.92 13.92 -4.06
CA GLU A 100 -2.58 15.33 -3.90
C GLU A 100 -3.30 15.97 -2.73
N ALA A 101 -4.57 15.66 -2.53
CA ALA A 101 -5.35 16.11 -1.39
C ALA A 101 -4.82 15.56 -0.06
N ILE A 102 -4.44 14.28 -0.01
CA ILE A 102 -3.82 13.66 1.16
C ILE A 102 -2.47 14.30 1.48
N HIS A 103 -1.65 14.55 0.48
CA HIS A 103 -0.36 15.22 0.66
C HIS A 103 -0.51 16.68 1.12
N ALA A 104 -1.54 17.37 0.65
CA ALA A 104 -1.87 18.74 1.09
C ALA A 104 -2.23 18.81 2.58
N GLU A 105 -2.81 17.74 3.13
CA GLU A 105 -3.09 17.61 4.57
C GLU A 105 -1.85 17.23 5.41
N GLY A 106 -0.71 17.01 4.77
CA GLY A 106 0.56 16.72 5.44
C GLY A 106 0.89 15.22 5.57
N HIS A 107 0.19 14.35 4.86
CA HIS A 107 0.39 12.91 4.90
C HIS A 107 1.17 12.40 3.67
N ASP A 108 2.43 12.80 3.55
CA ASP A 108 3.30 12.44 2.42
C ASP A 108 3.71 10.96 2.37
N PHE A 109 3.42 10.20 3.42
CA PHE A 109 3.74 8.78 3.49
C PHE A 109 2.81 7.90 2.63
N VAL A 110 1.67 8.42 2.19
CA VAL A 110 0.73 7.70 1.32
C VAL A 110 1.25 7.71 -0.12
N LYS A 111 1.33 6.53 -0.72
CA LYS A 111 1.77 6.36 -2.11
C LYS A 111 0.57 6.06 -3.01
N ARG A 112 0.70 6.38 -4.29
CA ARG A 112 -0.33 6.06 -5.29
C ARG A 112 -0.73 4.57 -5.29
N ALA A 113 0.25 3.68 -5.15
CA ALA A 113 0.01 2.24 -5.09
C ALA A 113 -0.73 1.79 -3.82
N SER A 114 -0.73 2.62 -2.77
CA SER A 114 -1.43 2.34 -1.52
C SER A 114 -2.92 2.64 -1.58
N ILE A 115 -3.37 3.45 -2.53
CA ILE A 115 -4.76 3.87 -2.66
C ILE A 115 -5.53 2.84 -3.48
N ILE A 116 -6.58 2.29 -2.88
CA ILE A 116 -7.48 1.32 -3.52
C ILE A 116 -8.86 1.95 -3.63
N MET A 117 -9.35 2.12 -4.85
CA MET A 117 -10.68 2.63 -5.14
C MET A 117 -11.59 1.47 -5.56
N PRO A 118 -12.45 0.96 -4.67
CA PRO A 118 -13.29 -0.20 -4.99
C PRO A 118 -14.32 0.07 -6.09
N THR A 119 -14.77 1.32 -6.22
CA THR A 119 -15.76 1.74 -7.22
C THR A 119 -15.14 2.41 -8.44
N GLY A 120 -13.80 2.56 -8.49
CA GLY A 120 -13.10 3.28 -9.55
C GLY A 120 -13.17 4.81 -9.41
N PRO A 121 -12.89 5.56 -10.47
CA PRO A 121 -12.90 7.02 -10.42
C PRO A 121 -14.25 7.59 -10.03
N ILE A 122 -14.24 8.63 -9.19
CA ILE A 122 -15.43 9.32 -8.72
C ILE A 122 -15.89 10.28 -9.81
N LYS A 123 -17.16 10.16 -10.21
CA LYS A 123 -17.78 10.98 -11.26
C LYS A 123 -18.96 11.84 -10.80
N GLU A 124 -19.29 11.73 -9.53
CA GLU A 124 -20.42 12.43 -8.92
C GLU A 124 -19.99 13.13 -7.64
N VAL A 125 -20.71 14.18 -7.25
CA VAL A 125 -20.53 14.83 -5.95
C VAL A 125 -21.10 13.96 -4.84
N GLY A 126 -20.49 13.99 -3.67
CA GLY A 126 -20.95 13.26 -2.50
C GLY A 126 -19.82 12.74 -1.64
N GLU A 127 -20.17 11.87 -0.71
CA GLU A 127 -19.22 11.21 0.18
C GLU A 127 -18.89 9.83 -0.37
N PHE A 128 -17.60 9.54 -0.42
CA PHE A 128 -17.07 8.27 -0.89
C PHE A 128 -16.03 7.75 0.08
N GLU A 129 -15.91 6.43 0.17
CA GLU A 129 -14.86 5.78 0.95
C GLU A 129 -13.78 5.24 0.02
N VAL A 130 -12.54 5.50 0.38
CA VAL A 130 -11.36 4.99 -0.31
C VAL A 130 -10.49 4.25 0.69
N ASN A 131 -10.02 3.09 0.28
CA ASN A 131 -9.12 2.29 1.11
C ASN A 131 -7.67 2.66 0.85
N VAL A 132 -6.91 2.82 1.92
CA VAL A 132 -5.47 3.06 1.88
C VAL A 132 -4.77 1.87 2.52
N GLU A 133 -3.97 1.16 1.74
CA GLU A 133 -3.15 0.05 2.20
C GLU A 133 -1.78 0.57 2.61
N LEU A 134 -1.54 0.68 3.91
CA LEU A 134 -0.27 1.14 4.48
C LEU A 134 0.72 -0.01 4.68
N HIS A 135 0.20 -1.20 4.94
CA HIS A 135 0.95 -2.43 5.11
C HIS A 135 0.10 -3.59 4.60
N PRO A 136 0.69 -4.73 4.17
CA PRO A 136 -0.08 -5.90 3.75
C PRO A 136 -1.13 -6.38 4.78
N GLU A 137 -0.92 -6.07 6.05
CA GLU A 137 -1.85 -6.39 7.14
C GLU A 137 -2.73 -5.22 7.58
N ILE A 138 -2.44 -4.00 7.15
CA ILE A 138 -3.12 -2.78 7.59
C ILE A 138 -3.72 -2.04 6.39
N VAL A 139 -5.04 -2.05 6.35
CA VAL A 139 -5.84 -1.28 5.38
C VAL A 139 -6.77 -0.37 6.16
N LYS A 140 -6.78 0.91 5.84
CA LYS A 140 -7.67 1.91 6.43
C LYS A 140 -8.57 2.55 5.38
N SER A 141 -9.81 2.80 5.78
CA SER A 141 -10.76 3.55 4.96
C SER A 141 -10.73 5.02 5.36
N ILE A 142 -10.66 5.89 4.37
CA ILE A 142 -10.80 7.33 4.56
C ILE A 142 -12.05 7.83 3.82
N SER A 143 -12.74 8.78 4.43
CA SER A 143 -13.89 9.42 3.81
C SER A 143 -13.45 10.59 2.95
N ILE A 144 -13.94 10.61 1.73
CA ILE A 144 -13.67 11.68 0.77
C ILE A 144 -15.00 12.36 0.43
N GLU A 145 -15.07 13.66 0.68
CA GLU A 145 -16.20 14.49 0.31
C GLU A 145 -15.86 15.26 -0.97
N VAL A 146 -16.59 15.00 -2.04
CA VAL A 146 -16.47 15.73 -3.30
C VAL A 146 -17.52 16.83 -3.35
N LYS A 147 -17.06 18.07 -3.42
CA LYS A 147 -17.88 19.28 -3.49
C LYS A 147 -17.85 19.86 -4.89
N ALA A 148 -19.00 20.37 -5.33
CA ALA A 148 -19.08 21.16 -6.55
C ALA A 148 -18.46 22.54 -6.33
N THR A 149 -17.66 22.97 -7.28
CA THR A 149 -17.13 24.34 -7.33
C THR A 149 -17.99 25.23 -8.20
#